data_65e2d9787998830a50f0c29bb0990c47
#
_entry.id   65e2d9787998830a50f0c29bb0990c47
#
_cell.length_a   1.000
_cell.length_b   1.000
_cell.length_c   1.000
_cell.angle_alpha   90.00
_cell.angle_beta   90.00
_cell.angle_gamma   90.00
#
_symmetry.space_group_name_H-M   'P 1'
#
loop_
_entity.id
_entity.type
_entity.pdbx_description
1 polymer ?
#
loop_
_entity_poly.entity_id
_entity_poly.type
_entity_poly.pdbx_seq_one_letter_code
_entity_poly.pdbx_strand_id
1 'polypeptide(L)'
;MAWHAVSANKLRTFLTMLGIMIGVVALVVLVSIADGATTSVTDQISDMGASYLTVTISDDKDSPLKLSEISDFAQPDEIDAAAPMARTSVTAKNGYTSDSMTLIGTTGSYLDIQKMELQYGRFIKNADVENNSNVVVLTYDTAVELLGRADVEGEKISLNGKSFLVIGVLNEDSSSSLTKGSNMMSSSSDDEDSGSSVVMEGYIPFSTMTRLADNILNVTQFCVSAASEESMDEAERALTKLLMERFQEDEDAFSVSDQSEIMDTMESVNSTMALMIGGIAAISLLVGGIGIMNIMLVSVTERTREIGIRKAIGACKRTIMLQFLLEALIVSIMGCFAGIGFSWVILKLAGIFVPSMQFAMDMRVVWISVVFTGLIGIIFGLYPASKAAGKKPIEALRYAG
;
A
#
# COMPACT_ATOMS: atom_id res chain seq x y z
N MET A 1 -21.16 -10.51 -40.10
CA MET A 1 -20.33 -11.69 -40.45
C MET A 1 -19.49 -12.17 -39.27
N ALA A 2 -18.72 -11.34 -38.57
CA ALA A 2 -17.91 -11.75 -37.41
C ALA A 2 -18.74 -12.39 -36.26
N TRP A 3 -19.96 -11.87 -35.99
CA TRP A 3 -20.87 -12.45 -34.99
C TRP A 3 -21.33 -13.88 -35.31
N HIS A 4 -21.57 -14.20 -36.59
CA HIS A 4 -21.93 -15.56 -37.04
C HIS A 4 -20.74 -16.53 -36.93
N ALA A 5 -19.50 -16.04 -37.08
CA ALA A 5 -18.30 -16.84 -36.93
C ALA A 5 -18.04 -17.25 -35.47
N VAL A 6 -18.30 -16.32 -34.54
CA VAL A 6 -18.21 -16.56 -33.09
C VAL A 6 -19.26 -17.58 -32.62
N SER A 7 -20.47 -17.59 -33.23
CA SER A 7 -21.54 -18.50 -32.83
C SER A 7 -21.45 -19.93 -33.41
N ALA A 8 -20.61 -20.15 -34.41
CA ALA A 8 -20.48 -21.46 -35.07
C ALA A 8 -19.72 -22.50 -34.22
N ASN A 9 -18.76 -22.08 -33.40
CA ASN A 9 -17.96 -22.96 -32.50
C ASN A 9 -17.82 -22.36 -31.10
N LYS A 10 -18.94 -22.29 -30.38
CA LYS A 10 -19.09 -21.61 -29.09
C LYS A 10 -18.05 -22.03 -28.03
N LEU A 11 -17.79 -23.31 -27.90
CA LEU A 11 -16.84 -23.83 -26.90
C LEU A 11 -15.40 -23.35 -27.14
N ARG A 12 -14.98 -23.33 -28.42
CA ARG A 12 -13.63 -22.95 -28.82
C ARG A 12 -13.39 -21.44 -28.61
N THR A 13 -14.38 -20.63 -29.05
CA THR A 13 -14.34 -19.18 -28.86
C THR A 13 -14.38 -18.81 -27.39
N PHE A 14 -15.18 -19.51 -26.59
CA PHE A 14 -15.22 -19.33 -25.14
C PHE A 14 -13.86 -19.63 -24.47
N LEU A 15 -13.21 -20.75 -24.84
CA LEU A 15 -11.90 -21.10 -24.26
C LEU A 15 -10.80 -20.06 -24.55
N THR A 16 -10.80 -19.46 -25.76
CA THR A 16 -9.83 -18.40 -26.07
C THR A 16 -10.14 -17.09 -25.39
N MET A 17 -11.42 -16.70 -25.39
CA MET A 17 -11.85 -15.52 -24.62
C MET A 17 -11.52 -15.68 -23.15
N LEU A 18 -11.63 -16.91 -22.60
CA LEU A 18 -11.28 -17.22 -21.21
C LEU A 18 -9.77 -16.95 -20.94
N GLY A 19 -8.87 -17.36 -21.85
CA GLY A 19 -7.44 -17.08 -21.68
C GLY A 19 -7.10 -15.60 -21.63
N ILE A 20 -7.72 -14.79 -22.51
CA ILE A 20 -7.57 -13.34 -22.51
C ILE A 20 -8.21 -12.73 -21.26
N MET A 21 -9.42 -13.19 -20.93
CA MET A 21 -10.16 -12.72 -19.77
C MET A 21 -9.37 -12.92 -18.48
N ILE A 22 -8.77 -14.09 -18.27
CA ILE A 22 -7.93 -14.38 -17.09
C ILE A 22 -6.73 -13.41 -17.03
N GLY A 23 -6.05 -13.17 -18.15
CA GLY A 23 -4.92 -12.25 -18.21
C GLY A 23 -5.31 -10.81 -17.87
N VAL A 24 -6.45 -10.34 -18.38
CA VAL A 24 -6.98 -9.00 -18.10
C VAL A 24 -7.46 -8.90 -16.63
N VAL A 25 -8.16 -9.92 -16.13
CA VAL A 25 -8.61 -9.98 -14.73
C VAL A 25 -7.40 -9.92 -13.79
N ALA A 26 -6.38 -10.74 -14.03
CA ALA A 26 -5.18 -10.76 -13.22
C ALA A 26 -4.51 -9.37 -13.21
N LEU A 27 -4.35 -8.73 -14.37
CA LEU A 27 -3.75 -7.40 -14.46
C LEU A 27 -4.56 -6.35 -13.70
N VAL A 28 -5.86 -6.24 -13.98
CA VAL A 28 -6.71 -5.19 -13.41
C VAL A 28 -6.89 -5.39 -11.91
N VAL A 29 -7.18 -6.60 -11.44
CA VAL A 29 -7.45 -6.87 -10.02
C VAL A 29 -6.18 -6.69 -9.19
N LEU A 30 -5.06 -7.29 -9.61
CA LEU A 30 -3.82 -7.24 -8.81
C LEU A 30 -3.23 -5.83 -8.74
N VAL A 31 -3.25 -5.07 -9.86
CA VAL A 31 -2.77 -3.67 -9.84
C VAL A 31 -3.71 -2.82 -8.98
N SER A 32 -5.04 -2.98 -9.10
CA SER A 32 -5.98 -2.22 -8.26
C SER A 32 -5.86 -2.54 -6.77
N ILE A 33 -5.50 -3.77 -6.40
CA ILE A 33 -5.22 -4.13 -5.01
C ILE A 33 -3.93 -3.47 -4.53
N ALA A 34 -2.87 -3.49 -5.35
CA ALA A 34 -1.59 -2.86 -5.01
C ALA A 34 -1.74 -1.34 -4.84
N ASP A 35 -2.43 -0.67 -5.76
CA ASP A 35 -2.71 0.76 -5.68
C ASP A 35 -3.59 1.11 -4.47
N GLY A 36 -4.61 0.30 -4.18
CA GLY A 36 -5.47 0.49 -3.01
C GLY A 36 -4.70 0.34 -1.70
N ALA A 37 -3.79 -0.62 -1.60
CA ALA A 37 -2.92 -0.80 -0.44
C ALA A 37 -1.98 0.40 -0.26
N THR A 38 -1.33 0.86 -1.34
CA THR A 38 -0.44 2.03 -1.31
C THR A 38 -1.20 3.29 -0.91
N THR A 39 -2.38 3.53 -1.49
CA THR A 39 -3.22 4.69 -1.14
C THR A 39 -3.61 4.66 0.33
N SER A 40 -4.04 3.51 0.85
CA SER A 40 -4.40 3.38 2.28
C SER A 40 -3.22 3.69 3.21
N VAL A 41 -2.00 3.27 2.85
CA VAL A 41 -0.79 3.58 3.63
C VAL A 41 -0.45 5.06 3.51
N THR A 42 -0.52 5.63 2.30
CA THR A 42 -0.24 7.06 2.06
C THR A 42 -1.23 7.95 2.80
N ASP A 43 -2.53 7.61 2.80
CA ASP A 43 -3.55 8.35 3.54
C ASP A 43 -3.27 8.30 5.05
N GLN A 44 -2.93 7.13 5.60
CA GLN A 44 -2.55 7.00 7.02
C GLN A 44 -1.32 7.84 7.37
N ILE A 45 -0.31 7.85 6.49
CA ILE A 45 0.91 8.65 6.68
C ILE A 45 0.59 10.14 6.61
N SER A 46 -0.25 10.57 5.67
CA SER A 46 -0.66 11.97 5.51
C SER A 46 -1.47 12.47 6.72
N ASP A 47 -2.33 11.62 7.27
CA ASP A 47 -3.14 11.92 8.47
C ASP A 47 -2.27 12.06 9.73
N MET A 48 -1.08 11.44 9.76
CA MET A 48 -0.11 11.59 10.87
C MET A 48 0.61 12.94 10.90
N GLY A 49 0.41 13.82 9.91
CA GLY A 49 1.07 15.11 9.81
C GLY A 49 2.47 14.98 9.20
N ALA A 50 2.58 15.17 7.91
CA ALA A 50 3.75 14.87 7.08
C ALA A 50 4.99 15.77 7.30
N SER A 51 5.07 16.54 8.38
CA SER A 51 6.06 17.63 8.53
C SER A 51 7.02 17.42 9.68
N TYR A 52 7.47 16.17 9.95
CA TYR A 52 8.49 15.94 10.96
C TYR A 52 9.56 14.95 10.50
N LEU A 53 10.77 15.18 11.00
CA LEU A 53 11.93 14.32 10.82
C LEU A 53 12.04 13.36 12.02
N THR A 54 12.39 12.12 11.76
CA THR A 54 12.73 11.15 12.81
C THR A 54 14.24 10.91 12.79
N VAL A 55 14.89 11.12 13.92
CA VAL A 55 16.32 10.82 14.10
C VAL A 55 16.46 9.57 14.94
N THR A 56 17.22 8.62 14.45
CA THR A 56 17.59 7.41 15.18
C THR A 56 19.11 7.39 15.38
N ILE A 57 19.55 7.22 16.62
CA ILE A 57 20.97 7.10 16.99
C ILE A 57 21.35 5.63 16.95
N SER A 58 22.29 5.29 16.08
CA SER A 58 22.78 3.93 15.88
C SER A 58 24.03 3.63 16.69
N ASP A 59 24.93 4.61 16.83
CA ASP A 59 26.14 4.53 17.61
C ASP A 59 26.34 5.83 18.40
N ASP A 60 26.38 5.74 19.71
CA ASP A 60 26.54 6.90 20.59
C ASP A 60 28.04 7.26 20.86
N LYS A 61 28.97 6.49 20.32
CA LYS A 61 30.44 6.64 20.49
C LYS A 61 30.84 6.85 21.94
N ASP A 62 30.24 6.10 22.86
CA ASP A 62 30.42 6.23 24.31
C ASP A 62 29.98 7.62 24.87
N SER A 63 29.24 8.40 24.10
CA SER A 63 28.69 9.70 24.48
C SER A 63 27.19 9.78 24.19
N PRO A 64 26.38 9.07 24.99
CA PRO A 64 24.95 8.94 24.76
C PRO A 64 24.24 10.30 24.80
N LEU A 65 23.22 10.43 23.96
CA LEU A 65 22.41 11.66 23.86
C LEU A 65 21.51 11.79 25.08
N LYS A 66 21.62 12.92 25.78
CA LYS A 66 20.82 13.22 26.97
C LYS A 66 19.56 13.99 26.63
N LEU A 67 18.53 13.84 27.46
CA LEU A 67 17.27 14.57 27.32
C LEU A 67 17.47 16.10 27.26
N SER A 68 18.44 16.65 28.00
CA SER A 68 18.74 18.09 28.00
C SER A 68 19.31 18.59 26.67
N GLU A 69 19.91 17.75 25.86
CA GLU A 69 20.52 18.12 24.57
C GLU A 69 19.47 18.20 23.46
N ILE A 70 18.28 17.60 23.66
CA ILE A 70 17.20 17.63 22.65
C ILE A 70 16.72 19.05 22.37
N SER A 71 16.70 19.93 23.38
CA SER A 71 16.35 21.34 23.20
C SER A 71 17.35 22.10 22.34
N ASP A 72 18.59 21.66 22.26
CA ASP A 72 19.63 22.31 21.45
C ASP A 72 19.42 22.07 19.96
N PHE A 73 18.78 20.95 19.60
CA PHE A 73 18.41 20.66 18.22
C PHE A 73 17.19 21.47 17.72
N ALA A 74 16.46 22.12 18.61
CA ALA A 74 15.36 23.03 18.27
C ALA A 74 15.78 24.51 18.19
N GLN A 75 17.09 24.82 18.18
CA GLN A 75 17.59 26.21 18.11
C GLN A 75 17.60 26.82 16.70
N PRO A 76 17.81 26.07 15.57
CA PRO A 76 17.74 26.64 14.25
C PRO A 76 16.34 27.19 13.93
N ASP A 77 16.28 28.32 13.21
CA ASP A 77 15.03 28.98 12.82
C ASP A 77 14.14 28.09 11.91
N GLU A 78 14.73 27.11 11.25
CA GLU A 78 14.07 26.15 10.39
C GLU A 78 13.33 25.05 11.16
N ILE A 79 13.64 24.90 12.46
CA ILE A 79 13.10 23.85 13.35
C ILE A 79 12.17 24.49 14.39
N ASP A 80 10.91 24.02 14.41
CA ASP A 80 9.92 24.51 15.38
C ASP A 80 10.02 23.83 16.73
N ALA A 81 10.13 22.51 16.76
CA ALA A 81 10.18 21.73 18.00
C ALA A 81 10.96 20.44 17.85
N ALA A 82 11.53 19.95 18.97
CA ALA A 82 12.14 18.64 19.08
C ALA A 82 11.58 17.90 20.29
N ALA A 83 11.35 16.59 20.18
CA ALA A 83 10.87 15.75 21.26
C ALA A 83 11.53 14.37 21.22
N PRO A 84 12.02 13.86 22.36
CA PRO A 84 12.54 12.50 22.46
C PRO A 84 11.41 11.50 22.30
N MET A 85 11.74 10.32 21.79
CA MET A 85 10.82 9.21 21.67
C MET A 85 11.51 7.93 22.13
N ALA A 86 10.89 7.23 23.07
CA ALA A 86 11.31 5.89 23.45
C ALA A 86 10.08 5.02 23.58
N ARG A 87 10.18 3.76 23.14
CA ARG A 87 9.06 2.82 23.18
C ARG A 87 9.41 1.61 24.05
N THR A 88 8.45 1.18 24.87
CA THR A 88 8.55 -0.06 25.64
C THR A 88 7.19 -0.72 25.76
N SER A 89 7.18 -2.03 25.89
CA SER A 89 5.95 -2.77 26.17
C SER A 89 5.84 -3.02 27.67
N VAL A 90 4.67 -2.77 28.24
CA VAL A 90 4.38 -2.97 29.67
C VAL A 90 3.06 -3.69 29.83
N THR A 91 2.87 -4.31 31.00
CA THR A 91 1.57 -4.83 31.39
C THR A 91 0.77 -3.72 32.06
N ALA A 92 -0.31 -3.28 31.38
CA ALA A 92 -1.30 -2.37 31.96
C ALA A 92 -2.36 -3.16 32.71
N LYS A 93 -2.71 -2.69 33.91
CA LYS A 93 -3.71 -3.35 34.75
C LYS A 93 -4.65 -2.35 35.39
N ASN A 94 -5.95 -2.63 35.27
CA ASN A 94 -7.01 -1.95 36.02
C ASN A 94 -7.97 -2.99 36.62
N GLY A 95 -7.95 -3.14 37.94
CA GLY A 95 -8.75 -4.16 38.62
C GLY A 95 -8.44 -5.58 38.15
N TYR A 96 -9.39 -6.21 37.47
CA TYR A 96 -9.23 -7.58 36.92
C TYR A 96 -8.78 -7.59 35.45
N THR A 97 -8.87 -6.47 34.74
CA THR A 97 -8.39 -6.34 33.35
C THR A 97 -6.86 -6.17 33.35
N SER A 98 -6.18 -6.98 32.58
CA SER A 98 -4.73 -6.92 32.44
C SER A 98 -4.37 -7.26 31.01
N ASP A 99 -3.67 -6.35 30.34
CA ASP A 99 -3.24 -6.55 28.95
C ASP A 99 -1.90 -5.89 28.67
N SER A 100 -1.32 -6.22 27.50
CA SER A 100 -0.06 -5.63 27.03
C SER A 100 -0.32 -4.27 26.40
N MET A 101 0.47 -3.27 26.79
CA MET A 101 0.34 -1.90 26.36
C MET A 101 1.70 -1.37 25.91
N THR A 102 1.76 -0.70 24.78
CA THR A 102 2.93 0.04 24.32
C THR A 102 2.96 1.42 24.98
N LEU A 103 4.01 1.73 25.70
CA LEU A 103 4.27 3.06 26.25
C LEU A 103 5.27 3.82 25.39
N ILE A 104 4.96 5.08 25.15
CA ILE A 104 5.83 6.05 24.48
C ILE A 104 6.26 7.09 25.49
N GLY A 105 7.56 7.11 25.80
CA GLY A 105 8.18 8.11 26.67
C GLY A 105 8.56 9.33 25.83
N THR A 106 8.03 10.50 26.18
CA THR A 106 8.22 11.73 25.41
C THR A 106 8.11 13.00 26.27
N THR A 107 8.10 14.17 25.60
CA THR A 107 7.90 15.50 26.21
C THR A 107 6.63 16.16 25.67
N GLY A 108 6.30 17.35 26.19
CA GLY A 108 5.10 18.10 25.79
C GLY A 108 5.07 18.48 24.31
N SER A 109 6.23 18.80 23.74
CA SER A 109 6.37 19.17 22.32
C SER A 109 5.94 18.06 21.34
N TYR A 110 5.91 16.82 21.78
CA TYR A 110 5.50 15.69 20.94
C TYR A 110 4.05 15.80 20.44
N LEU A 111 3.16 16.39 21.24
CA LEU A 111 1.77 16.63 20.86
C LEU A 111 1.69 17.52 19.62
N ASP A 112 2.45 18.62 19.62
CA ASP A 112 2.45 19.61 18.54
C ASP A 112 3.14 19.03 17.29
N ILE A 113 4.27 18.33 17.45
CA ILE A 113 4.99 17.66 16.35
C ILE A 113 4.10 16.65 15.62
N GLN A 114 3.34 15.84 16.37
CA GLN A 114 2.45 14.81 15.81
C GLN A 114 1.04 15.34 15.48
N LYS A 115 0.80 16.65 15.71
CA LYS A 115 -0.52 17.29 15.49
C LYS A 115 -1.68 16.51 16.14
N MET A 116 -1.42 15.90 17.30
CA MET A 116 -2.43 15.12 18.02
C MET A 116 -3.40 16.05 18.76
N GLU A 117 -4.66 15.67 18.82
CA GLU A 117 -5.71 16.38 19.55
C GLU A 117 -6.12 15.63 20.81
N LEU A 118 -6.39 16.37 21.87
CA LEU A 118 -6.90 15.84 23.12
C LEU A 118 -8.43 15.89 23.14
N GLN A 119 -9.07 14.79 23.53
CA GLN A 119 -10.50 14.77 23.76
C GLN A 119 -10.86 15.15 25.20
N TYR A 120 -10.06 14.69 26.18
CA TYR A 120 -10.22 14.98 27.58
C TYR A 120 -8.91 15.28 28.26
N GLY A 121 -8.91 16.20 29.23
CA GLY A 121 -7.76 16.47 30.08
C GLY A 121 -6.65 17.28 29.41
N ARG A 122 -5.40 16.94 29.71
CA ARG A 122 -4.20 17.61 29.21
C ARG A 122 -3.11 16.63 28.83
N PHE A 123 -2.19 17.08 27.97
CA PHE A 123 -0.97 16.35 27.65
C PHE A 123 0.15 16.58 28.68
N ILE A 124 1.28 15.90 28.51
CA ILE A 124 2.48 16.01 29.32
C ILE A 124 3.00 17.45 29.29
N LYS A 125 3.35 18.00 30.44
CA LYS A 125 4.02 19.32 30.58
C LYS A 125 5.47 19.13 30.98
N ASN A 126 6.28 20.18 30.75
CA ASN A 126 7.69 20.18 31.17
C ASN A 126 7.85 19.92 32.68
N ALA A 127 6.95 20.44 33.50
CA ALA A 127 6.93 20.15 34.94
C ALA A 127 6.74 18.68 35.27
N ASP A 128 5.98 17.91 34.46
CA ASP A 128 5.81 16.48 34.67
C ASP A 128 7.11 15.72 34.35
N VAL A 129 7.87 16.19 33.35
CA VAL A 129 9.18 15.64 32.96
C VAL A 129 10.23 15.96 34.04
N GLU A 130 10.31 17.21 34.49
CA GLU A 130 11.26 17.64 35.52
C GLU A 130 11.03 16.93 36.86
N ASN A 131 9.77 16.78 37.27
CA ASN A 131 9.39 16.14 38.52
C ASN A 131 9.34 14.60 38.45
N ASN A 132 9.59 14.01 37.28
CA ASN A 132 9.44 12.58 37.04
C ASN A 132 8.06 12.05 37.48
N SER A 133 6.99 12.79 37.13
CA SER A 133 5.66 12.50 37.58
C SER A 133 5.14 11.19 36.97
N ASN A 134 4.50 10.35 37.80
CA ASN A 134 3.85 9.12 37.31
C ASN A 134 2.48 9.47 36.72
N VAL A 135 2.49 10.07 35.55
CA VAL A 135 1.30 10.46 34.79
C VAL A 135 1.30 9.77 33.44
N VAL A 136 0.10 9.52 32.88
CA VAL A 136 -0.08 8.88 31.59
C VAL A 136 -1.20 9.56 30.81
N VAL A 137 -1.00 9.71 29.51
CA VAL A 137 -2.03 10.08 28.54
C VAL A 137 -2.36 8.81 27.73
N LEU A 138 -3.63 8.46 27.62
CA LEU A 138 -4.08 7.26 26.93
C LEU A 138 -4.60 7.61 25.53
N THR A 139 -4.50 6.69 24.61
CA THR A 139 -5.28 6.76 23.37
C THR A 139 -6.75 6.46 23.68
N TYR A 140 -7.67 6.91 22.82
CA TYR A 140 -9.11 6.68 22.99
C TYR A 140 -9.42 5.18 23.16
N ASP A 141 -8.90 4.37 22.26
CA ASP A 141 -9.12 2.93 22.22
C ASP A 141 -8.60 2.25 23.50
N THR A 142 -7.42 2.67 23.98
CA THR A 142 -6.84 2.16 25.25
C THR A 142 -7.71 2.53 26.45
N ALA A 143 -8.24 3.75 26.49
CA ALA A 143 -9.13 4.17 27.59
C ALA A 143 -10.42 3.36 27.61
N VAL A 144 -11.02 3.11 26.44
CA VAL A 144 -12.25 2.32 26.32
C VAL A 144 -11.99 0.84 26.66
N GLU A 145 -10.91 0.25 26.16
CA GLU A 145 -10.60 -1.17 26.40
C GLU A 145 -10.23 -1.46 27.87
N LEU A 146 -9.36 -0.60 28.45
CA LEU A 146 -8.85 -0.83 29.82
C LEU A 146 -9.82 -0.36 30.92
N LEU A 147 -10.56 0.73 30.68
CA LEU A 147 -11.37 1.42 31.68
C LEU A 147 -12.89 1.42 31.34
N GLY A 148 -13.27 0.93 30.15
CA GLY A 148 -14.67 0.82 29.71
C GLY A 148 -15.30 2.14 29.26
N ARG A 149 -14.57 3.25 29.24
CA ARG A 149 -15.04 4.60 28.85
C ARG A 149 -13.87 5.51 28.49
N ALA A 150 -14.14 6.58 27.74
CA ALA A 150 -13.11 7.55 27.34
C ALA A 150 -12.89 8.67 28.39
N ASP A 151 -13.90 9.07 29.15
CA ASP A 151 -13.77 10.09 30.20
C ASP A 151 -13.22 9.46 31.50
N VAL A 152 -11.88 9.35 31.55
CA VAL A 152 -11.12 8.67 32.62
C VAL A 152 -10.06 9.56 33.27
N GLU A 153 -10.14 10.88 33.06
CA GLU A 153 -9.22 11.83 33.68
C GLU A 153 -9.26 11.73 35.21
N GLY A 154 -8.09 11.65 35.85
CA GLY A 154 -7.96 11.50 37.30
C GLY A 154 -8.02 10.06 37.83
N GLU A 155 -8.28 9.07 36.96
CA GLU A 155 -8.21 7.65 37.37
C GLU A 155 -6.77 7.15 37.47
N LYS A 156 -6.58 6.05 38.19
CA LYS A 156 -5.26 5.44 38.39
C LYS A 156 -5.25 4.07 37.73
N ILE A 157 -4.21 3.84 36.92
CA ILE A 157 -3.93 2.54 36.33
C ILE A 157 -2.56 2.04 36.82
N SER A 158 -2.34 0.74 36.80
CA SER A 158 -1.07 0.13 37.13
C SER A 158 -0.31 -0.25 35.87
N LEU A 159 0.91 0.27 35.69
CA LEU A 159 1.81 -0.07 34.59
C LEU A 159 3.05 -0.75 35.20
N ASN A 160 3.28 -2.01 34.85
CA ASN A 160 4.32 -2.86 35.46
C ASN A 160 4.35 -2.79 37.00
N GLY A 161 3.16 -2.75 37.65
CA GLY A 161 3.03 -2.71 39.10
C GLY A 161 3.20 -1.32 39.74
N LYS A 162 3.54 -0.27 38.97
CA LYS A 162 3.59 1.11 39.44
C LYS A 162 2.29 1.83 39.12
N SER A 163 1.78 2.65 40.04
CA SER A 163 0.55 3.41 39.85
C SER A 163 0.81 4.70 39.07
N PHE A 164 0.03 4.92 38.01
CA PHE A 164 0.04 6.11 37.16
C PHE A 164 -1.31 6.80 37.20
N LEU A 165 -1.32 8.13 37.21
CA LEU A 165 -2.50 8.97 37.12
C LEU A 165 -2.80 9.27 35.65
N VAL A 166 -3.99 8.96 35.18
CA VAL A 166 -4.45 9.36 33.85
C VAL A 166 -4.73 10.86 33.85
N ILE A 167 -4.02 11.63 33.02
CA ILE A 167 -4.13 13.09 32.94
C ILE A 167 -4.81 13.59 31.67
N GLY A 168 -5.00 12.72 30.70
CA GLY A 168 -5.69 13.04 29.46
C GLY A 168 -5.93 11.81 28.61
N VAL A 169 -6.83 12.00 27.63
CA VAL A 169 -7.18 11.00 26.60
C VAL A 169 -7.16 11.70 25.25
N LEU A 170 -6.46 11.10 24.29
CA LEU A 170 -6.42 11.60 22.91
C LEU A 170 -7.75 11.41 22.20
N ASN A 171 -7.98 12.19 21.16
CA ASN A 171 -9.14 12.05 20.30
C ASN A 171 -9.08 10.72 19.53
N GLU A 172 -10.24 10.16 19.17
CA GLU A 172 -10.38 8.89 18.43
C GLU A 172 -9.61 8.93 17.10
N ASP A 173 -9.64 10.05 16.37
CA ASP A 173 -8.93 10.22 15.10
C ASP A 173 -7.41 10.19 15.29
N SER A 174 -6.90 10.73 16.40
CA SER A 174 -5.46 10.74 16.73
C SER A 174 -4.96 9.37 17.20
N SER A 175 -5.81 8.53 17.78
CA SER A 175 -5.44 7.18 18.25
C SER A 175 -5.38 6.15 17.12
N SER A 176 -6.16 6.37 16.06
CA SER A 176 -6.31 5.37 15.00
C SER A 176 -5.14 5.28 14.00
N SER A 177 -4.31 6.32 13.89
CA SER A 177 -3.22 6.39 12.91
C SER A 177 -2.10 5.38 13.16
N LEU A 178 -1.63 5.28 14.39
CA LEU A 178 -0.53 4.36 14.75
C LEU A 178 -1.01 2.92 14.90
N THR A 179 -2.23 2.73 15.37
CA THR A 179 -2.83 1.42 15.66
C THR A 179 -3.28 0.69 14.39
N LYS A 180 -3.83 1.39 13.40
CA LYS A 180 -4.26 0.79 12.13
C LYS A 180 -3.09 0.23 11.31
N GLY A 181 -1.94 0.90 11.31
CA GLY A 181 -0.74 0.41 10.62
C GLY A 181 -0.15 -0.87 11.24
N SER A 182 -0.21 -1.01 12.56
CA SER A 182 0.33 -2.17 13.28
C SER A 182 -0.55 -3.42 13.15
N ASN A 183 -1.87 -3.27 13.10
CA ASN A 183 -2.81 -4.40 12.95
C ASN A 183 -2.71 -5.10 11.59
N MET A 184 -2.30 -4.38 10.54
CA MET A 184 -2.15 -4.95 9.21
C MET A 184 -0.95 -5.90 9.08
N MET A 185 0.07 -5.73 9.94
CA MET A 185 1.29 -6.53 9.93
C MET A 185 1.25 -7.72 10.90
N SER A 186 0.29 -7.74 11.83
CA SER A 186 0.13 -8.80 12.84
C SER A 186 -0.87 -9.91 12.47
N SER A 187 -1.60 -9.79 11.37
CA SER A 187 -2.65 -10.76 10.96
C SER A 187 -2.15 -11.97 10.17
N SER A 188 -0.88 -12.38 10.34
CA SER A 188 -0.32 -13.59 9.71
C SER A 188 -0.20 -14.81 10.63
N SER A 189 -0.92 -14.88 11.75
CA SER A 189 -1.05 -16.11 12.55
C SER A 189 -2.48 -16.64 12.45
N ASP A 190 -2.59 -17.85 11.89
CA ASP A 190 -3.81 -18.65 11.65
C ASP A 190 -4.48 -19.15 12.96
N ASP A 191 -4.84 -18.26 13.88
CA ASP A 191 -5.66 -18.61 15.04
C ASP A 191 -7.04 -17.93 14.91
N GLU A 192 -8.03 -18.70 14.46
CA GLU A 192 -9.43 -18.31 14.22
C GLU A 192 -10.23 -17.88 15.47
N ASP A 193 -9.61 -17.65 16.62
CA ASP A 193 -10.31 -17.29 17.88
C ASP A 193 -9.76 -16.02 18.57
N SER A 194 -9.02 -15.19 17.84
CA SER A 194 -8.54 -13.90 18.36
C SER A 194 -9.42 -12.77 17.80
N GLY A 195 -10.37 -12.32 18.62
CA GLY A 195 -11.03 -11.03 18.40
C GLY A 195 -9.96 -9.96 18.11
N SER A 196 -10.26 -9.03 17.21
CA SER A 196 -9.41 -7.90 16.83
C SER A 196 -8.72 -7.32 18.07
N SER A 197 -7.46 -7.66 18.30
CA SER A 197 -6.72 -7.17 19.46
C SER A 197 -6.38 -5.71 19.21
N VAL A 198 -7.07 -4.82 19.91
CA VAL A 198 -6.77 -3.40 19.93
C VAL A 198 -5.35 -3.23 20.49
N VAL A 199 -4.46 -2.59 19.72
CA VAL A 199 -3.13 -2.25 20.21
C VAL A 199 -3.27 -1.11 21.21
N MET A 200 -3.08 -1.42 22.50
CA MET A 200 -3.12 -0.41 23.54
C MET A 200 -1.86 0.46 23.55
N GLU A 201 -2.04 1.78 23.52
CA GLU A 201 -0.94 2.75 23.55
C GLU A 201 -1.19 3.85 24.58
N GLY A 202 -0.08 4.39 25.12
CA GLY A 202 -0.12 5.52 26.03
C GLY A 202 1.21 6.28 26.09
N TYR A 203 1.14 7.52 26.53
CA TYR A 203 2.23 8.46 26.56
C TYR A 203 2.59 8.80 28.01
N ILE A 204 3.85 8.74 28.37
CA ILE A 204 4.38 9.09 29.69
C ILE A 204 5.56 10.05 29.55
N PRO A 205 5.91 10.82 30.61
CA PRO A 205 7.13 11.63 30.58
C PRO A 205 8.38 10.78 30.33
N PHE A 206 9.26 11.23 29.43
CA PHE A 206 10.49 10.51 29.09
C PHE A 206 11.34 10.18 30.35
N SER A 207 11.43 11.11 31.27
CA SER A 207 12.16 10.91 32.54
C SER A 207 11.54 9.83 33.45
N THR A 208 10.23 9.61 33.34
CA THR A 208 9.54 8.52 34.04
C THR A 208 9.76 7.19 33.33
N MET A 209 9.86 7.21 31.99
CA MET A 209 10.17 6.03 31.18
C MET A 209 11.53 5.42 31.58
N THR A 210 12.56 6.25 31.76
CA THR A 210 13.90 5.79 32.18
C THR A 210 13.90 5.07 33.53
N ARG A 211 12.87 5.27 34.36
CA ARG A 211 12.69 4.59 35.65
C ARG A 211 11.78 3.37 35.58
N LEU A 212 11.00 3.26 34.53
CA LEU A 212 10.07 2.16 34.32
C LEU A 212 10.71 1.01 33.56
N ALA A 213 11.56 1.34 32.59
CA ALA A 213 12.28 0.41 31.73
C ALA A 213 13.78 0.53 31.97
N ASP A 214 14.41 -0.51 32.53
CA ASP A 214 15.83 -0.53 32.92
C ASP A 214 16.80 -0.38 31.72
N ASN A 215 16.30 -0.58 30.48
CA ASN A 215 17.09 -0.52 29.24
C ASN A 215 17.00 0.83 28.50
N ILE A 216 16.23 1.80 28.99
CA ILE A 216 16.05 3.11 28.36
C ILE A 216 16.66 4.18 29.27
N LEU A 217 17.95 4.40 29.16
CA LEU A 217 18.66 5.41 29.94
C LEU A 217 18.91 6.69 29.16
N ASN A 218 19.01 6.60 27.84
CA ASN A 218 19.43 7.67 26.94
C ASN A 218 18.39 7.84 25.82
N VAL A 219 18.48 8.96 25.10
CA VAL A 219 17.67 9.20 23.93
C VAL A 219 18.31 8.48 22.74
N THR A 220 17.67 7.43 22.26
CA THR A 220 18.08 6.69 21.06
C THR A 220 17.27 7.12 19.83
N GLN A 221 16.14 7.78 20.05
CA GLN A 221 15.28 8.27 18.97
C GLN A 221 14.61 9.57 19.40
N PHE A 222 14.49 10.53 18.48
CA PHE A 222 13.73 11.75 18.69
C PHE A 222 13.10 12.25 17.39
N CYS A 223 12.03 13.04 17.53
CA CYS A 223 11.34 13.66 16.42
C CYS A 223 11.58 15.16 16.41
N VAL A 224 11.64 15.75 15.22
CA VAL A 224 11.83 17.18 15.00
C VAL A 224 10.80 17.67 13.99
N SER A 225 10.05 18.73 14.32
CA SER A 225 9.16 19.39 13.35
C SER A 225 9.89 20.53 12.65
N ALA A 226 9.70 20.63 11.33
CA ALA A 226 10.12 21.80 10.59
C ALA A 226 9.12 22.95 10.79
N ALA A 227 9.59 24.19 10.67
CA ALA A 227 8.75 25.39 10.80
C ALA A 227 7.67 25.46 9.71
N SER A 228 7.91 24.86 8.53
CA SER A 228 6.93 24.72 7.44
C SER A 228 7.28 23.49 6.59
N GLU A 229 6.29 23.00 5.81
CA GLU A 229 6.52 21.90 4.86
C GLU A 229 7.58 22.26 3.80
N GLU A 230 7.62 23.52 3.38
CA GLU A 230 8.59 24.02 2.40
C GLU A 230 10.03 24.10 2.96
N SER A 231 10.18 24.19 4.29
CA SER A 231 11.48 24.26 4.98
C SER A 231 12.01 22.89 5.44
N MET A 232 11.36 21.78 5.09
CA MET A 232 11.75 20.44 5.53
C MET A 232 13.18 20.08 5.13
N ASP A 233 13.53 20.29 3.87
CA ASP A 233 14.89 20.04 3.35
C ASP A 233 15.96 20.91 4.04
N GLU A 234 15.59 22.14 4.42
CA GLU A 234 16.49 23.06 5.13
C GLU A 234 16.65 22.63 6.59
N ALA A 235 15.56 22.23 7.24
CA ALA A 235 15.57 21.67 8.59
C ALA A 235 16.38 20.37 8.67
N GLU A 236 16.24 19.46 7.70
CA GLU A 236 17.01 18.24 7.61
C GLU A 236 18.52 18.52 7.49
N ARG A 237 18.92 19.46 6.62
CA ARG A 237 20.34 19.85 6.48
C ARG A 237 20.89 20.51 7.73
N ALA A 238 20.10 21.38 8.37
CA ALA A 238 20.48 22.04 9.61
C ALA A 238 20.66 21.00 10.74
N LEU A 239 19.70 20.08 10.86
CA LEU A 239 19.73 19.01 11.85
C LEU A 239 20.89 18.05 11.61
N THR A 240 21.10 17.61 10.38
CA THR A 240 22.23 16.75 9.99
C THR A 240 23.57 17.39 10.33
N LYS A 241 23.72 18.69 10.08
CA LYS A 241 24.94 19.42 10.44
C LYS A 241 25.18 19.42 11.94
N LEU A 242 24.16 19.67 12.76
CA LEU A 242 24.27 19.63 14.22
C LEU A 242 24.62 18.23 14.75
N LEU A 243 24.01 17.20 14.16
CA LEU A 243 24.31 15.81 14.50
C LEU A 243 25.73 15.41 14.11
N MET A 244 26.21 15.81 12.93
CA MET A 244 27.60 15.60 12.49
C MET A 244 28.59 16.25 13.46
N GLU A 245 28.33 17.49 13.88
CA GLU A 245 29.16 18.17 14.87
C GLU A 245 29.15 17.43 16.21
N ARG A 246 27.99 16.95 16.67
CA ARG A 246 27.82 16.22 17.92
C ARG A 246 28.49 14.84 17.91
N PHE A 247 28.42 14.11 16.79
CA PHE A 247 28.98 12.77 16.63
C PHE A 247 30.31 12.72 15.89
N GLN A 248 31.07 13.84 15.87
CA GLN A 248 32.44 13.92 15.33
C GLN A 248 32.56 13.49 13.86
N GLU A 249 31.65 13.97 13.02
CA GLU A 249 31.62 13.71 11.57
C GLU A 249 31.41 12.23 11.19
N ASP A 250 30.75 11.46 12.07
CA ASP A 250 30.40 10.07 11.78
C ASP A 250 28.98 9.97 11.22
N GLU A 251 28.87 9.68 9.92
CA GLU A 251 27.59 9.52 9.23
C GLU A 251 26.85 8.25 9.66
N ASP A 252 27.56 7.21 10.12
CA ASP A 252 26.96 5.95 10.53
C ASP A 252 26.40 5.99 11.97
N ALA A 253 26.71 7.05 12.73
CA ALA A 253 26.28 7.19 14.11
C ALA A 253 24.78 7.51 14.25
N PHE A 254 24.17 8.06 13.24
CA PHE A 254 22.76 8.44 13.25
C PHE A 254 22.11 8.27 11.87
N SER A 255 20.81 8.21 11.84
CA SER A 255 19.99 8.24 10.64
C SER A 255 18.89 9.29 10.82
N VAL A 256 18.77 10.19 9.85
CA VAL A 256 17.68 11.15 9.77
C VAL A 256 16.76 10.65 8.68
N SER A 257 15.51 10.39 9.01
CA SER A 257 14.51 9.91 8.07
C SER A 257 13.32 10.85 8.11
N ASP A 258 12.89 11.27 6.95
CA ASP A 258 11.64 11.98 6.79
C ASP A 258 10.52 11.02 6.35
N GLN A 259 9.30 11.53 6.37
CA GLN A 259 8.12 10.77 5.94
C GLN A 259 8.16 10.49 4.42
N SER A 260 8.85 11.34 3.64
CA SER A 260 8.95 11.18 2.18
C SER A 260 9.79 9.97 1.80
N GLU A 261 10.82 9.60 2.57
CA GLU A 261 11.59 8.37 2.34
C GLU A 261 10.73 7.11 2.44
N ILE A 262 9.76 7.09 3.37
CA ILE A 262 8.81 5.98 3.49
C ILE A 262 7.90 5.95 2.26
N MET A 263 7.42 7.11 1.80
CA MET A 263 6.61 7.23 0.59
C MET A 263 7.39 6.79 -0.65
N ASP A 264 8.63 7.21 -0.82
CA ASP A 264 9.50 6.82 -1.93
C ASP A 264 9.79 5.30 -1.92
N THR A 265 10.00 4.75 -0.73
CA THR A 265 10.16 3.30 -0.56
C THR A 265 8.89 2.55 -0.96
N MET A 266 7.71 3.04 -0.55
CA MET A 266 6.42 2.45 -0.93
C MET A 266 6.17 2.56 -2.43
N GLU A 267 6.50 3.69 -3.07
CA GLU A 267 6.41 3.86 -4.52
C GLU A 267 7.35 2.89 -5.25
N SER A 268 8.57 2.69 -4.75
CA SER A 268 9.54 1.72 -5.28
C SER A 268 9.02 0.28 -5.16
N VAL A 269 8.44 -0.09 -4.01
CA VAL A 269 7.82 -1.40 -3.79
C VAL A 269 6.63 -1.59 -4.73
N ASN A 270 5.75 -0.59 -4.84
CA ASN A 270 4.59 -0.63 -5.73
C ASN A 270 5.00 -0.77 -7.20
N SER A 271 6.01 -0.01 -7.64
CA SER A 271 6.59 -0.10 -8.99
C SER A 271 7.14 -1.51 -9.26
N THR A 272 7.85 -2.09 -8.31
CA THR A 272 8.38 -3.47 -8.42
C THR A 272 7.26 -4.50 -8.50
N MET A 273 6.23 -4.38 -7.66
CA MET A 273 5.06 -5.24 -7.70
C MET A 273 4.30 -5.10 -9.03
N ALA A 274 4.09 -3.86 -9.51
CA ALA A 274 3.44 -3.61 -10.79
C ALA A 274 4.20 -4.26 -11.96
N LEU A 275 5.53 -4.25 -11.92
CA LEU A 275 6.39 -4.88 -12.93
C LEU A 275 6.28 -6.43 -12.88
N MET A 276 6.28 -7.02 -11.69
CA MET A 276 6.08 -8.46 -11.50
C MET A 276 4.69 -8.91 -11.98
N ILE A 277 3.66 -8.20 -11.57
CA ILE A 277 2.26 -8.47 -11.94
C ILE A 277 2.08 -8.30 -13.46
N GLY A 278 2.64 -7.22 -14.02
CA GLY A 278 2.65 -6.96 -15.45
C GLY A 278 3.32 -8.09 -16.25
N GLY A 279 4.42 -8.63 -15.74
CA GLY A 279 5.10 -9.79 -16.31
C GLY A 279 4.22 -11.04 -16.34
N ILE A 280 3.56 -11.37 -15.22
CA ILE A 280 2.63 -12.51 -15.13
C ILE A 280 1.44 -12.33 -16.08
N ALA A 281 0.85 -11.13 -16.10
CA ALA A 281 -0.25 -10.81 -17.00
C ALA A 281 0.16 -10.88 -18.47
N ALA A 282 1.36 -10.42 -18.83
CA ALA A 282 1.91 -10.51 -20.16
C ALA A 282 2.03 -11.98 -20.62
N ILE A 283 2.55 -12.86 -19.77
CA ILE A 283 2.63 -14.31 -20.06
C ILE A 283 1.23 -14.89 -20.26
N SER A 284 0.28 -14.57 -19.39
CA SER A 284 -1.11 -15.05 -19.49
C SER A 284 -1.78 -14.59 -20.78
N LEU A 285 -1.57 -13.33 -21.18
CA LEU A 285 -2.08 -12.77 -22.41
C LEU A 285 -1.39 -13.35 -23.66
N LEU A 286 -0.11 -13.69 -23.60
CA LEU A 286 0.59 -14.41 -24.66
C LEU A 286 -0.01 -15.80 -24.87
N VAL A 287 -0.31 -16.53 -23.81
CA VAL A 287 -0.99 -17.84 -23.88
C VAL A 287 -2.38 -17.69 -24.50
N GLY A 288 -3.15 -16.67 -24.09
CA GLY A 288 -4.42 -16.30 -24.72
C GLY A 288 -4.28 -15.98 -26.21
N GLY A 289 -3.22 -15.24 -26.58
CA GLY A 289 -2.89 -14.93 -27.98
C GLY A 289 -2.57 -16.17 -28.82
N ILE A 290 -1.82 -17.11 -28.29
CA ILE A 290 -1.56 -18.42 -28.93
C ILE A 290 -2.91 -19.15 -29.14
N GLY A 291 -3.81 -19.07 -28.18
CA GLY A 291 -5.17 -19.59 -28.29
C GLY A 291 -5.93 -18.98 -29.49
N ILE A 292 -5.88 -17.65 -29.66
CA ILE A 292 -6.44 -16.94 -30.82
C ILE A 292 -5.83 -17.47 -32.12
N MET A 293 -4.49 -17.53 -32.17
CA MET A 293 -3.78 -18.00 -33.36
C MET A 293 -4.21 -19.41 -33.78
N ASN A 294 -4.30 -20.35 -32.82
CA ASN A 294 -4.71 -21.72 -33.10
C ASN A 294 -6.14 -21.81 -33.61
N ILE A 295 -7.07 -21.05 -33.05
CA ILE A 295 -8.46 -21.03 -33.51
C ILE A 295 -8.58 -20.45 -34.90
N MET A 296 -7.88 -19.34 -35.12
CA MET A 296 -7.90 -18.70 -36.45
C MET A 296 -7.31 -19.61 -37.54
N LEU A 297 -6.25 -20.39 -37.23
CA LEU A 297 -5.70 -21.38 -38.15
C LEU A 297 -6.71 -22.46 -38.52
N VAL A 298 -7.45 -22.96 -37.52
CA VAL A 298 -8.51 -23.95 -37.78
C VAL A 298 -9.67 -23.33 -38.57
N SER A 299 -10.12 -22.10 -38.20
CA SER A 299 -11.13 -21.37 -38.92
C SER A 299 -10.77 -21.14 -40.38
N VAL A 300 -9.50 -20.81 -40.67
CA VAL A 300 -9.01 -20.66 -42.04
C VAL A 300 -9.05 -21.98 -42.81
N THR A 301 -8.72 -23.13 -42.17
CA THR A 301 -8.80 -24.45 -42.83
C THR A 301 -10.25 -24.85 -43.10
N GLU A 302 -11.17 -24.67 -42.15
CA GLU A 302 -12.61 -24.97 -42.32
C GLU A 302 -13.22 -24.11 -43.40
N ARG A 303 -12.80 -22.84 -43.58
CA ARG A 303 -13.33 -21.89 -44.59
C ARG A 303 -12.48 -21.79 -45.85
N THR A 304 -11.57 -22.76 -46.08
CA THR A 304 -10.64 -22.70 -47.23
C THR A 304 -11.39 -22.57 -48.55
N ARG A 305 -12.51 -23.30 -48.77
CA ARG A 305 -13.33 -23.23 -49.98
C ARG A 305 -14.01 -21.87 -50.18
N GLU A 306 -14.52 -21.27 -49.10
CA GLU A 306 -15.11 -19.93 -49.13
C GLU A 306 -14.09 -18.86 -49.54
N ILE A 307 -12.87 -18.95 -48.96
CA ILE A 307 -11.73 -18.09 -49.32
C ILE A 307 -11.39 -18.25 -50.80
N GLY A 308 -11.39 -19.49 -51.29
CA GLY A 308 -11.13 -19.80 -52.68
C GLY A 308 -12.15 -19.16 -53.63
N ILE A 309 -13.46 -19.26 -53.32
CA ILE A 309 -14.53 -18.66 -54.09
C ILE A 309 -14.38 -17.11 -54.11
N ARG A 310 -14.17 -16.48 -52.97
CA ARG A 310 -13.97 -15.02 -52.90
C ARG A 310 -12.79 -14.54 -53.74
N LYS A 311 -11.69 -15.28 -53.75
CA LYS A 311 -10.52 -14.97 -54.57
C LYS A 311 -10.77 -15.21 -56.06
N ALA A 312 -11.53 -16.24 -56.42
CA ALA A 312 -11.91 -16.52 -57.81
C ALA A 312 -12.78 -15.40 -58.41
N ILE A 313 -13.63 -14.75 -57.57
CA ILE A 313 -14.48 -13.61 -57.95
C ILE A 313 -13.68 -12.27 -57.92
N GLY A 314 -12.37 -12.28 -57.55
CA GLY A 314 -11.50 -11.09 -57.65
C GLY A 314 -11.17 -10.41 -56.29
N ALA A 315 -11.43 -11.03 -55.14
CA ALA A 315 -11.07 -10.44 -53.87
C ALA A 315 -9.54 -10.34 -53.72
N CYS A 316 -9.07 -9.14 -53.38
CA CYS A 316 -7.63 -8.87 -53.12
C CYS A 316 -7.13 -9.54 -51.84
N LYS A 317 -5.83 -9.90 -51.84
CA LYS A 317 -5.18 -10.49 -50.65
C LYS A 317 -5.38 -9.65 -49.39
N ARG A 318 -5.29 -8.30 -49.50
CA ARG A 318 -5.50 -7.36 -48.38
C ARG A 318 -6.91 -7.45 -47.80
N THR A 319 -7.94 -7.61 -48.63
CA THR A 319 -9.32 -7.70 -48.16
C THR A 319 -9.55 -8.94 -47.29
N ILE A 320 -9.00 -10.09 -47.72
CA ILE A 320 -9.09 -11.34 -46.97
C ILE A 320 -8.30 -11.27 -45.67
N MET A 321 -7.05 -10.73 -45.74
CA MET A 321 -6.22 -10.54 -44.58
C MET A 321 -6.89 -9.63 -43.55
N LEU A 322 -7.45 -8.48 -43.97
CA LEU A 322 -8.11 -7.53 -43.08
C LEU A 322 -9.36 -8.15 -42.44
N GLN A 323 -10.11 -8.95 -43.18
CA GLN A 323 -11.30 -9.65 -42.64
C GLN A 323 -10.93 -10.57 -41.49
N PHE A 324 -9.94 -11.44 -41.63
CA PHE A 324 -9.50 -12.36 -40.55
C PHE A 324 -8.81 -11.62 -39.42
N LEU A 325 -8.07 -10.54 -39.69
CA LEU A 325 -7.46 -9.71 -38.67
C LEU A 325 -8.52 -9.02 -37.81
N LEU A 326 -9.57 -8.46 -38.43
CA LEU A 326 -10.70 -7.86 -37.70
C LEU A 326 -11.45 -8.91 -36.86
N GLU A 327 -11.58 -10.15 -37.36
CA GLU A 327 -12.21 -11.24 -36.61
C GLU A 327 -11.41 -11.57 -35.35
N ALA A 328 -10.08 -11.67 -35.45
CA ALA A 328 -9.18 -11.86 -34.28
C ALA A 328 -9.26 -10.69 -33.30
N LEU A 329 -9.26 -9.45 -33.81
CA LEU A 329 -9.34 -8.25 -33.00
C LEU A 329 -10.67 -8.16 -32.23
N ILE A 330 -11.79 -8.49 -32.87
CA ILE A 330 -13.09 -8.50 -32.19
C ILE A 330 -13.14 -9.52 -31.06
N VAL A 331 -12.62 -10.73 -31.30
CA VAL A 331 -12.55 -11.76 -30.25
C VAL A 331 -11.69 -11.30 -29.07
N SER A 332 -10.52 -10.69 -29.33
CA SER A 332 -9.64 -10.19 -28.28
C SER A 332 -10.27 -9.05 -27.48
N ILE A 333 -10.90 -8.10 -28.15
CA ILE A 333 -11.60 -6.98 -27.49
C ILE A 333 -12.80 -7.47 -26.66
N MET A 334 -13.59 -8.43 -27.18
CA MET A 334 -14.69 -9.03 -26.42
C MET A 334 -14.17 -9.73 -25.15
N GLY A 335 -13.06 -10.47 -25.24
CA GLY A 335 -12.39 -11.08 -24.09
C GLY A 335 -11.93 -10.04 -23.08
N CYS A 336 -11.37 -8.92 -23.55
CA CYS A 336 -10.95 -7.80 -22.71
C CYS A 336 -12.13 -7.17 -21.96
N PHE A 337 -13.20 -6.82 -22.64
CA PHE A 337 -14.39 -6.24 -21.98
C PHE A 337 -15.04 -7.21 -20.98
N ALA A 338 -15.11 -8.50 -21.32
CA ALA A 338 -15.56 -9.51 -20.38
C ALA A 338 -14.64 -9.58 -19.14
N GLY A 339 -13.30 -9.51 -19.34
CA GLY A 339 -12.32 -9.46 -18.27
C GLY A 339 -12.47 -8.24 -17.37
N ILE A 340 -12.61 -7.03 -17.94
CA ILE A 340 -12.83 -5.79 -17.21
C ILE A 340 -14.13 -5.87 -16.38
N GLY A 341 -15.22 -6.35 -16.99
CA GLY A 341 -16.48 -6.52 -16.27
C GLY A 341 -16.37 -7.49 -15.09
N PHE A 342 -15.64 -8.59 -15.27
CA PHE A 342 -15.42 -9.57 -14.21
C PHE A 342 -14.50 -9.01 -13.11
N SER A 343 -13.47 -8.24 -13.47
CA SER A 343 -12.61 -7.52 -12.54
C SER A 343 -13.39 -6.54 -11.66
N TRP A 344 -14.31 -5.79 -12.26
CA TRP A 344 -15.17 -4.87 -11.51
C TRP A 344 -16.03 -5.59 -10.48
N VAL A 345 -16.59 -6.77 -10.82
CA VAL A 345 -17.36 -7.59 -9.89
C VAL A 345 -16.47 -8.10 -8.74
N ILE A 346 -15.26 -8.58 -9.05
CA ILE A 346 -14.30 -9.08 -8.04
C ILE A 346 -13.92 -7.96 -7.08
N LEU A 347 -13.54 -6.77 -7.58
CA LEU A 347 -13.15 -5.64 -6.74
C LEU A 347 -14.31 -5.16 -5.86
N LYS A 348 -15.54 -5.17 -6.37
CA LYS A 348 -16.71 -4.83 -5.59
C LYS A 348 -17.01 -5.83 -4.47
N LEU A 349 -16.80 -7.12 -4.74
CA LEU A 349 -16.90 -8.17 -3.73
C LEU A 349 -15.77 -8.05 -2.69
N ALA A 350 -14.52 -7.81 -3.13
CA ALA A 350 -13.39 -7.60 -2.24
C ALA A 350 -13.62 -6.44 -1.26
N GLY A 351 -14.19 -5.32 -1.73
CA GLY A 351 -14.54 -4.18 -0.87
C GLY A 351 -15.63 -4.47 0.19
N ILE A 352 -16.44 -5.52 -0.01
CA ILE A 352 -17.40 -5.96 1.01
C ILE A 352 -16.70 -6.77 2.12
N PHE A 353 -15.69 -7.57 1.75
CA PHE A 353 -14.95 -8.42 2.71
C PHE A 353 -13.86 -7.65 3.45
N VAL A 354 -13.29 -6.61 2.85
CA VAL A 354 -12.23 -5.78 3.43
C VAL A 354 -12.62 -4.31 3.37
N PRO A 355 -13.48 -3.81 4.28
CA PRO A 355 -13.99 -2.44 4.26
C PRO A 355 -12.89 -1.38 4.49
N SER A 356 -11.76 -1.77 5.09
CA SER A 356 -10.63 -0.88 5.40
C SER A 356 -9.80 -0.46 4.17
N MET A 357 -10.00 -1.10 3.01
CA MET A 357 -9.29 -0.77 1.77
C MET A 357 -10.25 -0.24 0.70
N GLN A 358 -9.89 0.85 0.06
CA GLN A 358 -10.62 1.38 -1.08
C GLN A 358 -10.12 0.73 -2.38
N PHE A 359 -10.83 -0.29 -2.85
CA PHE A 359 -10.53 -0.92 -4.14
C PHE A 359 -11.16 -0.11 -5.28
N ALA A 360 -10.44 0.88 -5.78
CA ALA A 360 -10.84 1.64 -6.97
C ALA A 360 -10.22 1.02 -8.23
N MET A 361 -11.01 0.88 -9.28
CA MET A 361 -10.50 0.45 -10.57
C MET A 361 -9.83 1.65 -11.27
N ASP A 362 -8.51 1.65 -11.39
CA ASP A 362 -7.80 2.70 -12.10
C ASP A 362 -8.10 2.66 -13.60
N MET A 363 -8.59 3.78 -14.11
CA MET A 363 -8.90 3.96 -15.53
C MET A 363 -7.65 3.83 -16.43
N ARG A 364 -6.45 4.12 -15.90
CA ARG A 364 -5.17 3.97 -16.62
C ARG A 364 -4.92 2.49 -16.92
N VAL A 365 -5.12 1.62 -15.92
CA VAL A 365 -4.94 0.16 -16.07
C VAL A 365 -5.94 -0.43 -17.06
N VAL A 366 -7.18 0.07 -17.05
CA VAL A 366 -8.21 -0.32 -18.03
C VAL A 366 -7.76 0.02 -19.46
N TRP A 367 -7.29 1.24 -19.71
CA TRP A 367 -6.79 1.65 -21.03
C TRP A 367 -5.56 0.85 -21.46
N ILE A 368 -4.60 0.62 -20.58
CA ILE A 368 -3.43 -0.21 -20.85
C ILE A 368 -3.86 -1.62 -21.25
N SER A 369 -4.82 -2.21 -20.52
CA SER A 369 -5.35 -3.54 -20.79
C SER A 369 -5.99 -3.62 -22.19
N VAL A 370 -6.77 -2.62 -22.57
CA VAL A 370 -7.43 -2.56 -23.90
C VAL A 370 -6.40 -2.45 -25.03
N VAL A 371 -5.43 -1.56 -24.88
CA VAL A 371 -4.36 -1.36 -25.89
C VAL A 371 -3.52 -2.62 -26.03
N PHE A 372 -3.09 -3.20 -24.90
CA PHE A 372 -2.22 -4.38 -24.91
C PHE A 372 -2.94 -5.61 -25.47
N THR A 373 -4.20 -5.81 -25.09
CA THR A 373 -5.04 -6.91 -25.64
C THR A 373 -5.30 -6.72 -27.13
N GLY A 374 -5.52 -5.48 -27.58
CA GLY A 374 -5.64 -5.15 -28.99
C GLY A 374 -4.39 -5.48 -29.79
N LEU A 375 -3.20 -5.13 -29.26
CA LEU A 375 -1.92 -5.48 -29.87
C LEU A 375 -1.72 -7.00 -29.98
N ILE A 376 -2.06 -7.75 -28.95
CA ILE A 376 -1.99 -9.22 -28.95
C ILE A 376 -2.93 -9.78 -30.01
N GLY A 377 -4.17 -9.29 -30.11
CA GLY A 377 -5.11 -9.69 -31.16
C GLY A 377 -4.57 -9.46 -32.57
N ILE A 378 -3.88 -8.34 -32.80
CA ILE A 378 -3.23 -8.03 -34.08
C ILE A 378 -2.04 -8.96 -34.34
N ILE A 379 -1.12 -9.10 -33.39
CA ILE A 379 0.11 -9.91 -33.56
C ILE A 379 -0.23 -11.36 -33.84
N PHE A 380 -1.07 -11.97 -33.01
CA PHE A 380 -1.42 -13.38 -33.14
C PHE A 380 -2.48 -13.64 -34.22
N GLY A 381 -3.25 -12.62 -34.62
CA GLY A 381 -4.18 -12.68 -35.76
C GLY A 381 -3.50 -12.54 -37.12
N LEU A 382 -2.34 -11.83 -37.18
CA LEU A 382 -1.67 -11.51 -38.45
C LEU A 382 -1.17 -12.77 -39.18
N TYR A 383 -0.57 -13.73 -38.46
CA TYR A 383 -0.06 -14.96 -39.07
C TYR A 383 -1.18 -15.81 -39.70
N PRO A 384 -2.29 -16.17 -39.06
CA PRO A 384 -3.39 -16.87 -39.67
C PRO A 384 -4.03 -16.09 -40.85
N ALA A 385 -4.21 -14.79 -40.68
CA ALA A 385 -4.76 -13.92 -41.70
C ALA A 385 -3.89 -13.88 -42.95
N SER A 386 -2.58 -13.82 -42.81
CA SER A 386 -1.62 -13.88 -43.92
C SER A 386 -1.66 -15.24 -44.65
N LYS A 387 -1.76 -16.33 -43.87
CA LYS A 387 -1.89 -17.70 -44.39
C LYS A 387 -3.19 -17.89 -45.19
N ALA A 388 -4.32 -17.35 -44.71
CA ALA A 388 -5.60 -17.31 -45.43
C ALA A 388 -5.46 -16.53 -46.75
N ALA A 389 -4.84 -15.35 -46.66
CA ALA A 389 -4.63 -14.49 -47.84
C ALA A 389 -3.65 -15.07 -48.87
N GLY A 390 -2.76 -15.99 -48.47
CA GLY A 390 -1.78 -16.69 -49.34
C GLY A 390 -2.35 -17.87 -50.12
N LYS A 391 -3.49 -18.45 -49.76
CA LYS A 391 -4.08 -19.62 -50.41
C LYS A 391 -4.37 -19.35 -51.92
N LYS A 392 -4.04 -20.30 -52.81
CA LYS A 392 -4.33 -20.20 -54.24
C LYS A 392 -5.78 -20.65 -54.50
N PRO A 393 -6.53 -19.96 -55.36
CA PRO A 393 -7.92 -20.27 -55.64
C PRO A 393 -8.15 -21.73 -56.11
N ILE A 394 -7.29 -22.25 -56.96
CA ILE A 394 -7.37 -23.59 -57.52
C ILE A 394 -7.18 -24.65 -56.41
N GLU A 395 -6.18 -24.48 -55.56
CA GLU A 395 -5.92 -25.39 -54.44
C GLU A 395 -7.04 -25.34 -53.39
N ALA A 396 -7.61 -24.15 -53.16
CA ALA A 396 -8.69 -23.93 -52.20
C ALA A 396 -10.04 -24.54 -52.65
N LEU A 397 -10.32 -24.51 -53.96
CA LEU A 397 -11.53 -25.11 -54.53
C LEU A 397 -11.45 -26.64 -54.66
N ARG A 398 -10.24 -27.19 -54.76
CA ARG A 398 -9.97 -28.62 -54.87
C ARG A 398 -9.91 -29.32 -53.49
N TYR A 399 -9.88 -28.53 -52.42
CA TYR A 399 -9.85 -29.03 -51.05
C TYR A 399 -11.22 -29.61 -50.72
N ALA A 400 -11.35 -30.96 -50.84
CA ALA A 400 -12.46 -31.73 -50.29
C ALA A 400 -12.13 -31.95 -48.81
N GLY A 401 -12.85 -31.28 -47.91
CA GLY A 401 -12.66 -31.42 -46.46
C GLY A 401 -13.03 -32.80 -45.98
#